data_84bedc2f6dd1ac5e7a0ebb0b6f0a85f4
#
_entry.id   84bedc2f6dd1ac5e7a0ebb0b6f0a85f4
#
_cell.length_a   1.000
_cell.length_b   1.000
_cell.length_c   1.000
_cell.angle_alpha   90.00
_cell.angle_beta   90.00
_cell.angle_gamma   90.00
#
_symmetry.space_group_name_H-M   'P 1'
#
loop_
_entity.id
_entity.type
_entity.pdbx_description
1 polymer ?
#
loop_
_entity_poly.entity_id
_entity_poly.type
_entity_poly.pdbx_seq_one_letter_code
_entity_poly.pdbx_strand_id
1 'polypeptide(L)'
;MKQPYRSLPLHRLDRGIRHARPKQQLPRRITADDPALSVMTDLCQVPAVTTELATPLSKAVDLMVRRGVRILFACDADDNILGLLTSRDIDGEKARRILAKTGCTSEDLLVADVMTIRAKLEVLMMDDVLSARVGDIIATLREVGRQHALVLDVDPETDIPAVRGIYSLAEIGLRMGLNINR
;
A
#
# COMPACT_ATOMS: atom_id res chain seq x y z
N MET A 1 35.92 23.63 -7.46
CA MET A 1 35.10 24.84 -7.73
C MET A 1 33.85 24.42 -8.47
N LYS A 2 32.66 24.65 -7.91
CA LYS A 2 31.40 24.39 -8.63
C LYS A 2 31.23 25.42 -9.75
N GLN A 3 30.96 24.96 -10.97
CA GLN A 3 30.62 25.87 -12.06
C GLN A 3 29.35 26.66 -11.69
N PRO A 4 29.30 27.98 -11.95
CA PRO A 4 28.12 28.79 -11.67
C PRO A 4 26.95 28.29 -12.55
N TYR A 5 25.77 28.14 -11.96
CA TYR A 5 24.55 27.84 -12.72
C TYR A 5 24.24 28.96 -13.70
N ARG A 6 23.84 28.60 -14.93
CA ARG A 6 23.48 29.54 -15.99
C ARG A 6 21.96 29.57 -16.12
N SER A 7 21.36 30.77 -16.18
CA SER A 7 19.94 30.91 -16.46
C SER A 7 19.62 30.50 -17.90
N LEU A 8 18.48 29.85 -18.08
CA LEU A 8 17.97 29.45 -19.40
C LEU A 8 17.10 30.56 -19.98
N PRO A 9 17.04 30.71 -21.34
CA PRO A 9 16.16 31.65 -21.97
C PRO A 9 14.69 31.24 -21.78
N LEU A 10 13.84 32.22 -21.53
CA LEU A 10 12.40 32.05 -21.45
C LEU A 10 11.74 32.47 -22.78
N HIS A 11 10.80 31.67 -23.22
CA HIS A 11 10.02 31.89 -24.42
C HIS A 11 8.54 32.09 -24.08
N ARG A 12 7.82 32.84 -24.90
CA ARG A 12 6.36 32.98 -24.73
C ARG A 12 5.62 31.81 -25.34
N LEU A 13 4.51 31.45 -24.69
CA LEU A 13 3.63 30.39 -25.18
C LEU A 13 2.69 31.00 -26.26
N ASP A 14 2.76 30.50 -27.48
CA ASP A 14 1.91 30.96 -28.59
C ASP A 14 0.49 30.37 -28.51
N ARG A 15 -0.45 31.02 -29.23
CA ARG A 15 -1.82 30.47 -29.34
C ARG A 15 -1.80 29.14 -30.08
N GLY A 16 -2.62 28.17 -29.61
CA GLY A 16 -2.76 26.86 -30.25
C GLY A 16 -1.80 25.80 -29.70
N ILE A 17 -0.85 26.14 -28.85
CA ILE A 17 0.01 25.16 -28.17
C ILE A 17 -0.84 24.35 -27.19
N ARG A 18 -0.77 23.03 -27.30
CA ARG A 18 -1.47 22.09 -26.45
C ARG A 18 -0.48 21.40 -25.51
N HIS A 19 -0.96 20.98 -24.32
CA HIS A 19 -0.16 20.13 -23.44
C HIS A 19 0.04 18.74 -24.07
N ALA A 20 1.19 18.13 -23.82
CA ALA A 20 1.44 16.75 -24.16
C ALA A 20 0.46 15.85 -23.38
N ARG A 21 -0.12 14.88 -24.06
CA ARG A 21 -0.95 13.84 -23.42
C ARG A 21 -0.08 12.60 -23.23
N PRO A 22 -0.05 12.01 -22.04
CA PRO A 22 0.59 10.72 -21.86
C PRO A 22 -0.05 9.72 -22.84
N LYS A 23 0.76 8.89 -23.47
CA LYS A 23 0.28 7.76 -24.29
C LYS A 23 -0.37 6.66 -23.43
N GLN A 24 -0.70 6.95 -22.19
CA GLN A 24 -1.46 6.04 -21.34
C GLN A 24 -2.83 5.85 -21.99
N GLN A 25 -3.07 4.64 -22.46
CA GLN A 25 -4.44 4.16 -22.57
C GLN A 25 -5.01 4.20 -21.13
N LEU A 26 -6.11 4.91 -20.94
CA LEU A 26 -6.87 4.82 -19.70
C LEU A 26 -7.05 3.32 -19.41
N PRO A 27 -6.75 2.84 -18.19
CA PRO A 27 -6.88 1.43 -17.90
C PRO A 27 -8.29 1.01 -18.27
N ARG A 28 -8.39 0.00 -19.13
CA ARG A 28 -9.65 -0.65 -19.48
C ARG A 28 -10.33 -0.99 -18.16
N ARG A 29 -11.64 -0.71 -18.07
CA ARG A 29 -12.40 -1.05 -16.86
C ARG A 29 -12.14 -2.50 -16.51
N ILE A 30 -11.59 -2.74 -15.34
CA ILE A 30 -11.20 -4.07 -14.88
C ILE A 30 -12.46 -4.84 -14.50
N THR A 31 -12.51 -6.12 -14.84
CA THR A 31 -13.55 -7.07 -14.50
C THR A 31 -13.03 -8.14 -13.55
N ALA A 32 -13.93 -8.93 -12.98
CA ALA A 32 -13.55 -10.06 -12.13
C ALA A 32 -12.76 -11.14 -12.88
N ASP A 33 -12.92 -11.23 -14.20
CA ASP A 33 -12.27 -12.23 -15.05
C ASP A 33 -10.88 -11.82 -15.55
N ASP A 34 -10.47 -10.57 -15.30
CA ASP A 34 -9.14 -10.12 -15.68
C ASP A 34 -8.05 -10.76 -14.77
N PRO A 35 -6.81 -10.92 -15.25
CA PRO A 35 -5.72 -11.47 -14.47
C PRO A 35 -5.50 -10.70 -13.16
N ALA A 36 -5.28 -11.41 -12.05
CA ALA A 36 -5.07 -10.80 -10.73
C ALA A 36 -3.91 -9.80 -10.72
N LEU A 37 -2.85 -10.07 -11.46
CA LEU A 37 -1.69 -9.16 -11.60
C LEU A 37 -2.06 -7.76 -12.07
N SER A 38 -3.16 -7.60 -12.83
CA SER A 38 -3.59 -6.31 -13.36
C SER A 38 -4.00 -5.30 -12.28
N VAL A 39 -4.31 -5.76 -11.06
CA VAL A 39 -4.74 -4.94 -9.92
C VAL A 39 -3.77 -5.00 -8.73
N MET A 40 -2.69 -5.73 -8.86
CA MET A 40 -1.65 -5.80 -7.83
C MET A 40 -0.84 -4.50 -7.79
N THR A 41 -0.61 -3.97 -6.61
CA THR A 41 0.44 -2.97 -6.40
C THR A 41 1.77 -3.70 -6.34
N ASP A 42 2.59 -3.56 -7.36
CA ASP A 42 3.89 -4.24 -7.49
C ASP A 42 4.99 -3.41 -6.81
N LEU A 43 5.56 -3.95 -5.73
CA LEU A 43 6.61 -3.29 -4.95
C LEU A 43 7.97 -3.23 -5.65
N CYS A 44 8.15 -3.95 -6.76
CA CYS A 44 9.31 -3.72 -7.64
C CYS A 44 9.15 -2.47 -8.52
N GLN A 45 7.92 -1.94 -8.67
CA GLN A 45 7.66 -0.74 -9.47
C GLN A 45 7.41 0.50 -8.61
N VAL A 46 6.88 0.31 -7.40
CA VAL A 46 6.64 1.39 -6.44
C VAL A 46 7.23 1.04 -5.09
N PRO A 47 7.93 1.96 -4.41
CA PRO A 47 8.53 1.66 -3.12
C PRO A 47 7.46 1.40 -2.06
N ALA A 48 7.70 0.42 -1.21
CA ALA A 48 6.92 0.23 0.01
C ALA A 48 7.06 1.45 0.92
N VAL A 49 5.99 1.80 1.64
CA VAL A 49 6.07 2.84 2.67
C VAL A 49 6.21 2.17 4.02
N THR A 50 7.33 2.43 4.69
CA THR A 50 7.70 1.81 5.96
C THR A 50 7.58 2.78 7.13
N THR A 51 7.53 2.25 8.33
CA THR A 51 7.54 2.99 9.60
C THR A 51 8.20 2.13 10.68
N GLU A 52 8.69 2.75 11.74
CA GLU A 52 9.24 2.05 12.89
C GLU A 52 8.14 1.72 13.90
N LEU A 53 8.39 0.71 14.75
CA LEU A 53 7.47 0.28 15.79
C LEU A 53 7.19 1.37 16.84
N ALA A 54 8.21 2.15 17.17
CA ALA A 54 8.15 3.23 18.16
C ALA A 54 7.58 4.54 17.59
N THR A 55 7.17 4.56 16.33
CA THR A 55 6.57 5.75 15.73
C THR A 55 5.22 6.03 16.39
N PRO A 56 4.96 7.29 16.85
CA PRO A 56 3.64 7.70 17.32
C PRO A 56 2.58 7.49 16.25
N LEU A 57 1.42 7.00 16.65
CA LEU A 57 0.35 6.66 15.71
C LEU A 57 -0.09 7.86 14.86
N SER A 58 -0.13 9.07 15.46
CA SER A 58 -0.41 10.32 14.74
C SER A 58 0.57 10.58 13.59
N LYS A 59 1.88 10.30 13.80
CA LYS A 59 2.90 10.45 12.76
C LYS A 59 2.75 9.42 11.64
N ALA A 60 2.34 8.20 11.99
CA ALA A 60 2.03 7.17 11.00
C ALA A 60 0.82 7.57 10.13
N VAL A 61 -0.22 8.16 10.73
CA VAL A 61 -1.37 8.73 10.00
C VAL A 61 -0.92 9.83 9.04
N ASP A 62 -0.13 10.79 9.51
CA ASP A 62 0.41 11.86 8.68
C ASP A 62 1.24 11.30 7.50
N LEU A 63 1.99 10.23 7.73
CA LEU A 63 2.76 9.56 6.69
C LEU A 63 1.84 8.92 5.65
N MET A 64 0.78 8.21 6.08
CA MET A 64 -0.23 7.65 5.16
C MET A 64 -0.85 8.74 4.29
N VAL A 65 -1.26 9.86 4.88
CA VAL A 65 -1.86 10.98 4.15
C VAL A 65 -0.89 11.57 3.13
N ARG A 66 0.35 11.89 3.57
CA ARG A 66 1.36 12.49 2.68
C ARG A 66 1.75 11.58 1.51
N ARG A 67 1.76 10.27 1.73
CA ARG A 67 2.13 9.28 0.71
C ARG A 67 0.93 8.77 -0.10
N GLY A 68 -0.28 9.13 0.28
CA GLY A 68 -1.51 8.66 -0.37
C GLY A 68 -1.73 7.16 -0.23
N VAL A 69 -1.24 6.54 0.87
CA VAL A 69 -1.33 5.10 1.12
C VAL A 69 -2.22 4.81 2.34
N ARG A 70 -2.75 3.59 2.41
CA ARG A 70 -3.56 3.11 3.54
C ARG A 70 -2.90 1.96 4.31
N ILE A 71 -1.65 1.65 3.96
CA ILE A 71 -0.84 0.59 4.55
C ILE A 71 0.57 1.13 4.78
N LEU A 72 1.14 0.80 5.94
CA LEU A 72 2.56 0.95 6.25
C LEU A 72 3.11 -0.38 6.71
N PHE A 73 4.29 -0.74 6.22
CA PHE A 73 5.05 -1.84 6.80
C PHE A 73 5.79 -1.35 8.04
N ALA A 74 5.55 -1.98 9.18
CA ALA A 74 6.34 -1.73 10.39
C ALA A 74 7.59 -2.60 10.32
N CYS A 75 8.75 -1.95 10.20
CA CYS A 75 10.04 -2.62 10.00
C CYS A 75 11.01 -2.35 11.14
N ASP A 76 12.02 -3.22 11.27
CA ASP A 76 13.20 -2.97 12.10
C ASP A 76 14.29 -2.19 11.32
N ALA A 77 15.47 -2.03 11.95
CA ALA A 77 16.60 -1.30 11.37
C ALA A 77 17.23 -2.00 10.14
N ASP A 78 16.97 -3.29 9.98
CA ASP A 78 17.45 -4.11 8.86
C ASP A 78 16.37 -4.31 7.76
N ASP A 79 15.31 -3.46 7.79
CA ASP A 79 14.15 -3.51 6.88
C ASP A 79 13.32 -4.82 6.95
N ASN A 80 13.50 -5.64 8.00
CA ASN A 80 12.64 -6.82 8.17
C ASN A 80 11.24 -6.39 8.60
N ILE A 81 10.22 -6.94 7.97
CA ILE A 81 8.82 -6.68 8.29
C ILE A 81 8.47 -7.34 9.62
N LEU A 82 8.13 -6.52 10.62
CA LEU A 82 7.68 -6.95 11.96
C LEU A 82 6.14 -6.93 12.06
N GLY A 83 5.47 -6.17 11.20
CA GLY A 83 4.02 -6.08 11.17
C GLY A 83 3.50 -5.19 10.05
N LEU A 84 2.20 -5.03 10.06
CA LEU A 84 1.46 -4.20 9.11
C LEU A 84 0.51 -3.27 9.86
N LEU A 85 0.57 -1.99 9.56
CA LEU A 85 -0.39 -0.99 10.03
C LEU A 85 -1.29 -0.59 8.87
N THR A 86 -2.59 -0.72 9.06
CA THR A 86 -3.58 -0.24 8.08
C THR A 86 -4.37 0.93 8.64
N SER A 87 -5.01 1.71 7.76
CA SER A 87 -5.89 2.81 8.18
C SER A 87 -7.05 2.34 9.07
N ARG A 88 -7.47 1.06 8.98
CA ARG A 88 -8.48 0.47 9.84
C ARG A 88 -7.98 0.18 11.27
N ASP A 89 -6.70 -0.11 11.43
CA ASP A 89 -6.13 -0.38 12.76
C ASP A 89 -6.11 0.88 13.61
N ILE A 90 -5.99 2.06 12.97
CA ILE A 90 -5.90 3.37 13.64
C ILE A 90 -7.19 3.69 14.39
N ASP A 91 -8.35 3.56 13.72
CA ASP A 91 -9.67 3.80 14.31
C ASP A 91 -10.35 2.50 14.77
N GLY A 92 -9.58 1.41 14.79
CA GLY A 92 -10.07 0.07 15.04
C GLY A 92 -10.42 -0.21 16.51
N GLU A 93 -11.07 -1.34 16.72
CA GLU A 93 -11.45 -1.80 18.06
C GLU A 93 -10.24 -1.98 18.98
N LYS A 94 -9.09 -2.41 18.44
CA LYS A 94 -7.85 -2.60 19.20
C LYS A 94 -7.36 -1.29 19.80
N ALA A 95 -7.27 -0.22 18.99
CA ALA A 95 -6.87 1.11 19.47
C ALA A 95 -7.83 1.62 20.55
N ARG A 96 -9.15 1.58 20.28
CA ARG A 96 -10.18 1.98 21.26
C ARG A 96 -10.11 1.21 22.57
N ARG A 97 -9.85 -0.10 22.51
CA ARG A 97 -9.72 -0.95 23.69
C ARG A 97 -8.49 -0.59 24.53
N ILE A 98 -7.37 -0.25 23.89
CA ILE A 98 -6.16 0.18 24.60
C ILE A 98 -6.43 1.50 25.32
N LEU A 99 -6.97 2.50 24.60
CA LEU A 99 -7.31 3.81 25.19
C LEU A 99 -8.25 3.68 26.40
N ALA A 100 -9.29 2.85 26.29
CA ALA A 100 -10.24 2.63 27.38
C ALA A 100 -9.62 1.95 28.60
N LYS A 101 -8.59 1.09 28.42
CA LYS A 101 -7.94 0.38 29.52
C LYS A 101 -6.85 1.18 30.21
N THR A 102 -6.10 1.97 29.46
CA THR A 102 -4.92 2.68 29.96
C THR A 102 -5.21 4.10 30.38
N GLY A 103 -6.33 4.69 29.92
CA GLY A 103 -6.63 6.10 30.12
C GLY A 103 -5.70 7.06 29.36
N CYS A 104 -4.81 6.55 28.51
CA CYS A 104 -3.94 7.34 27.67
C CYS A 104 -4.73 7.99 26.51
N THR A 105 -4.14 8.97 25.85
CA THR A 105 -4.71 9.62 24.67
C THR A 105 -4.27 8.93 23.39
N SER A 106 -4.91 9.24 22.27
CA SER A 106 -4.50 8.72 20.95
C SER A 106 -3.08 9.16 20.55
N GLU A 107 -2.58 10.23 21.14
CA GLU A 107 -1.22 10.75 20.90
C GLU A 107 -0.13 9.89 21.55
N ASP A 108 -0.49 9.15 22.59
CA ASP A 108 0.41 8.27 23.33
C ASP A 108 0.57 6.88 22.68
N LEU A 109 -0.31 6.55 21.72
CA LEU A 109 -0.27 5.27 21.03
C LEU A 109 0.88 5.21 20.02
N LEU A 110 1.56 4.06 20.00
CA LEU A 110 2.61 3.74 19.03
C LEU A 110 2.09 2.78 17.95
N VAL A 111 2.78 2.71 16.83
CA VAL A 111 2.51 1.73 15.76
C VAL A 111 2.47 0.32 16.32
N ALA A 112 3.43 -0.06 17.18
CA ALA A 112 3.52 -1.37 17.83
C ALA A 112 2.25 -1.78 18.57
N ASP A 113 1.53 -0.81 19.16
CA ASP A 113 0.36 -1.10 19.99
C ASP A 113 -0.83 -1.58 19.18
N VAL A 114 -0.98 -1.05 17.95
CA VAL A 114 -2.17 -1.27 17.13
C VAL A 114 -1.95 -2.14 15.91
N MET A 115 -0.73 -2.20 15.37
CA MET A 115 -0.41 -2.97 14.17
C MET A 115 -0.80 -4.44 14.27
N THR A 116 -0.99 -5.08 13.13
CA THR A 116 -1.04 -6.53 13.01
C THR A 116 0.40 -7.06 12.97
N ILE A 117 0.79 -7.84 13.98
CA ILE A 117 2.14 -8.42 14.08
C ILE A 117 2.37 -9.47 12.99
N ARG A 118 3.64 -9.63 12.57
CA ARG A 118 4.06 -10.59 11.53
C ARG A 118 3.48 -11.99 11.69
N ALA A 119 3.46 -12.53 12.90
CA ALA A 119 2.95 -13.88 13.18
C ALA A 119 1.45 -14.06 12.86
N LYS A 120 0.71 -12.98 12.63
CA LYS A 120 -0.72 -12.98 12.27
C LYS A 120 -0.96 -12.53 10.82
N LEU A 121 0.10 -12.26 10.06
CA LEU A 121 -0.01 -11.93 8.64
C LEU A 121 -0.09 -13.22 7.84
N GLU A 122 -1.08 -13.30 6.99
CA GLU A 122 -1.25 -14.34 5.98
C GLU A 122 -0.91 -13.72 4.63
N VAL A 123 -0.27 -14.50 3.77
CA VAL A 123 0.20 -14.04 2.46
C VAL A 123 -0.31 -14.96 1.37
N LEU A 124 -0.44 -14.43 0.16
CA LEU A 124 -0.62 -15.21 -1.06
C LEU A 124 0.75 -15.52 -1.65
N MET A 125 0.92 -16.67 -2.26
CA MET A 125 2.14 -16.99 -3.00
C MET A 125 2.02 -16.45 -4.43
N MET A 126 3.12 -15.95 -4.99
CA MET A 126 3.14 -15.41 -6.35
C MET A 126 2.70 -16.46 -7.37
N ASP A 127 3.10 -17.71 -7.21
CA ASP A 127 2.71 -18.82 -8.11
C ASP A 127 1.19 -18.99 -8.21
N ASP A 128 0.47 -18.85 -7.08
CA ASP A 128 -0.98 -18.89 -7.07
C ASP A 128 -1.58 -17.66 -7.78
N VAL A 129 -1.00 -16.49 -7.53
CA VAL A 129 -1.43 -15.20 -8.11
C VAL A 129 -1.26 -15.18 -9.63
N LEU A 130 -0.21 -15.79 -10.17
CA LEU A 130 0.04 -15.86 -11.62
C LEU A 130 -1.11 -16.53 -12.40
N SER A 131 -1.79 -17.48 -11.78
CA SER A 131 -2.93 -18.20 -12.38
C SER A 131 -4.29 -17.63 -11.97
N ALA A 132 -4.34 -16.75 -10.97
CA ALA A 132 -5.57 -16.22 -10.40
C ALA A 132 -6.17 -15.08 -11.23
N ARG A 133 -7.46 -14.86 -11.03
CA ARG A 133 -8.24 -13.72 -11.55
C ARG A 133 -8.52 -12.71 -10.43
N VAL A 134 -8.92 -11.52 -10.81
CA VAL A 134 -9.35 -10.47 -9.86
C VAL A 134 -10.48 -10.98 -8.94
N GLY A 135 -11.42 -11.76 -9.50
CA GLY A 135 -12.51 -12.39 -8.74
C GLY A 135 -12.02 -13.30 -7.62
N ASP A 136 -10.96 -14.07 -7.87
CA ASP A 136 -10.40 -15.00 -6.88
C ASP A 136 -9.78 -14.22 -5.70
N ILE A 137 -9.09 -13.12 -5.97
CA ILE A 137 -8.55 -12.23 -4.93
C ILE A 137 -9.68 -11.62 -4.09
N ILE A 138 -10.75 -11.17 -4.74
CA ILE A 138 -11.92 -10.62 -4.02
C ILE A 138 -12.56 -11.68 -3.14
N ALA A 139 -12.77 -12.90 -3.66
CA ALA A 139 -13.35 -14.00 -2.91
C ALA A 139 -12.50 -14.36 -1.69
N THR A 140 -11.20 -14.54 -1.87
CA THR A 140 -10.24 -14.83 -0.80
C THR A 140 -10.28 -13.77 0.31
N LEU A 141 -10.19 -12.49 -0.07
CA LEU A 141 -10.18 -11.41 0.91
C LEU A 141 -11.50 -11.30 1.68
N ARG A 142 -12.63 -11.57 1.03
CA ARG A 142 -13.95 -11.59 1.68
C ARG A 142 -14.10 -12.78 2.63
N GLU A 143 -13.66 -13.95 2.23
CA GLU A 143 -13.72 -15.17 3.05
C GLU A 143 -12.98 -15.01 4.38
N VAL A 144 -11.77 -14.43 4.34
CA VAL A 144 -10.97 -14.19 5.54
C VAL A 144 -11.29 -12.86 6.24
N GLY A 145 -12.26 -12.07 5.74
CA GLY A 145 -12.67 -10.78 6.32
C GLY A 145 -11.60 -9.69 6.29
N ARG A 146 -10.64 -9.80 5.38
CA ARG A 146 -9.53 -8.82 5.26
C ARG A 146 -9.77 -7.84 4.12
N GLN A 147 -9.15 -6.66 4.24
CA GLN A 147 -9.20 -5.62 3.18
C GLN A 147 -7.96 -5.64 2.30
N HIS A 148 -6.90 -6.28 2.74
CA HIS A 148 -5.60 -6.33 2.07
C HIS A 148 -5.03 -7.74 2.13
N ALA A 149 -4.32 -8.13 1.07
CA ALA A 149 -3.44 -9.30 1.07
C ALA A 149 -2.05 -8.89 0.60
N LEU A 150 -1.05 -9.50 1.21
CA LEU A 150 0.34 -9.41 0.76
C LEU A 150 0.64 -10.58 -0.17
N VAL A 151 1.48 -10.35 -1.15
CA VAL A 151 1.97 -11.40 -2.05
C VAL A 151 3.45 -11.63 -1.78
N LEU A 152 3.80 -12.85 -1.45
CA LEU A 152 5.17 -13.30 -1.26
C LEU A 152 5.70 -13.90 -2.56
N ASP A 153 6.92 -13.52 -2.91
CA ASP A 153 7.66 -14.06 -4.05
C ASP A 153 9.09 -14.35 -3.62
N VAL A 154 9.78 -15.19 -4.36
CA VAL A 154 11.22 -15.41 -4.17
C VAL A 154 11.96 -14.47 -5.11
N ASP A 155 12.81 -13.62 -4.57
CA ASP A 155 13.63 -12.72 -5.35
C ASP A 155 14.61 -13.55 -6.21
N PRO A 156 14.56 -13.45 -7.55
CA PRO A 156 15.36 -14.30 -8.43
C PRO A 156 16.88 -14.02 -8.36
N GLU A 157 17.28 -12.87 -7.81
CA GLU A 157 18.71 -12.50 -7.70
C GLU A 157 19.30 -12.98 -6.37
N THR A 158 18.52 -12.97 -5.29
CA THR A 158 19.00 -13.26 -3.94
C THR A 158 18.53 -14.60 -3.40
N ASP A 159 17.56 -15.26 -4.04
CA ASP A 159 16.87 -16.47 -3.58
C ASP A 159 16.23 -16.29 -2.19
N ILE A 160 15.89 -15.03 -1.82
CA ILE A 160 15.29 -14.69 -0.54
C ILE A 160 13.81 -14.38 -0.76
N PRO A 161 12.89 -14.94 0.07
CA PRO A 161 11.50 -14.57 0.03
C PRO A 161 11.28 -13.10 0.41
N ALA A 162 10.53 -12.38 -0.42
CA ALA A 162 10.21 -10.98 -0.20
C ALA A 162 8.73 -10.70 -0.49
N VAL A 163 8.17 -9.67 0.16
CA VAL A 163 6.83 -9.19 -0.19
C VAL A 163 6.92 -8.45 -1.52
N ARG A 164 6.40 -9.08 -2.56
CA ARG A 164 6.41 -8.59 -3.94
C ARG A 164 5.25 -7.68 -4.26
N GLY A 165 4.10 -7.90 -3.64
CA GLY A 165 2.89 -7.19 -4.01
C GLY A 165 1.88 -7.00 -2.90
N ILE A 166 0.92 -6.11 -3.17
CA ILE A 166 -0.18 -5.81 -2.27
C ILE A 166 -1.49 -5.78 -3.06
N TYR A 167 -2.52 -6.45 -2.54
CA TYR A 167 -3.89 -6.28 -2.98
C TYR A 167 -4.67 -5.44 -1.97
N SER A 168 -5.55 -4.57 -2.48
CA SER A 168 -6.50 -3.79 -1.68
C SER A 168 -7.89 -3.91 -2.28
N LEU A 169 -8.88 -4.36 -1.51
CA LEU A 169 -10.28 -4.41 -1.96
C LEU A 169 -10.80 -3.03 -2.39
N ALA A 170 -10.39 -1.98 -1.67
CA ALA A 170 -10.79 -0.62 -2.02
C ALA A 170 -10.25 -0.19 -3.39
N GLU A 171 -8.97 -0.50 -3.67
CA GLU A 171 -8.34 -0.18 -4.97
C GLU A 171 -8.95 -1.02 -6.10
N ILE A 172 -9.16 -2.32 -5.87
CA ILE A 172 -9.83 -3.20 -6.83
C ILE A 172 -11.23 -2.66 -7.15
N GLY A 173 -12.01 -2.28 -6.10
CA GLY A 173 -13.33 -1.70 -6.29
C GLY A 173 -13.32 -0.43 -7.12
N LEU A 174 -12.39 0.48 -6.83
CA LEU A 174 -12.22 1.71 -7.59
C LEU A 174 -11.95 1.43 -9.08
N ARG A 175 -11.05 0.50 -9.38
CA ARG A 175 -10.70 0.12 -10.76
C ARG A 175 -11.83 -0.62 -11.48
N MET A 176 -12.65 -1.37 -10.77
CA MET A 176 -13.85 -2.00 -11.31
C MET A 176 -15.03 -1.01 -11.46
N GLY A 177 -14.93 0.20 -10.92
CA GLY A 177 -16.04 1.16 -10.84
C GLY A 177 -17.15 0.70 -9.89
N LEU A 178 -16.80 -0.11 -8.88
CA LEU A 178 -17.70 -0.65 -7.87
C LEU A 178 -17.38 -0.04 -6.50
N ASN A 179 -18.41 0.22 -5.70
CA ASN A 179 -18.23 0.60 -4.31
C ASN A 179 -18.17 -0.69 -3.45
N ILE A 180 -16.97 -1.29 -3.31
CA ILE A 180 -16.79 -2.57 -2.61
C ILE A 180 -16.63 -2.40 -1.09
N ASN A 181 -16.73 -1.18 -0.57
CA ASN A 181 -16.55 -0.84 0.85
C ASN A 181 -17.80 -1.09 1.73
N ARG A 182 -18.68 -2.02 1.32
CA ARG A 182 -19.81 -2.46 2.16
C ARG A 182 -19.63 -3.89 2.60
#